data_26f83749487dd16e7cf2da199a4a10c8
#
_entry.id   26f83749487dd16e7cf2da199a4a10c8
#
_cell.length_a   1.000
_cell.length_b   1.000
_cell.length_c   1.000
_cell.angle_alpha   90.00
_cell.angle_beta   90.00
_cell.angle_gamma   90.00
#
_symmetry.space_group_name_H-M   'P 1'
#
loop_
_entity.id
_entity.type
_entity.pdbx_description
1 polymer ?
#
loop_
_entity_poly.entity_id
_entity_poly.type
_entity_poly.pdbx_seq_one_letter_code
_entity_poly.pdbx_strand_id
1 'polypeptide(L)'
;MSSSPPPQWDYIAKLVCIGDSGCGKSSLTIRLCEGRFVTHHDVTIGVEFGSRIVPVGPPHSRAYLPAAQAQTASTATAAATAPQSLPSGAPIASTTKAANDGGLPDPPRAKPNEPQKHMKLSLWDTAGQETYKSVTRSYFRGASGALLVFDLSRKNTFLHVKDWLDDLRQIADPDIVVVLVGNKADLASTGNEGGGGSGENNNNQRQVTREEAEDWARRNGVLEYVETSAKSGENVEHAFLRVADRIYHNIQAGRYDLNDRRSGVKGPGAAAAAAAASAGGGRPLRLDKGSYGKQGGCC
;
A
#
# COMPACT_ATOMS: atom_id res chain seq x y z
N MET A 1 20.45 31.18 13.01
CA MET A 1 20.16 30.20 11.97
C MET A 1 19.02 29.31 12.50
N SER A 2 17.80 29.58 12.07
CA SER A 2 16.63 28.80 12.48
C SER A 2 16.65 27.49 11.70
N SER A 3 17.02 26.40 12.34
CA SER A 3 16.91 25.07 11.75
C SER A 3 15.43 24.71 11.64
N SER A 4 14.94 24.51 10.41
CA SER A 4 13.61 23.96 10.18
C SER A 4 13.45 22.66 10.96
N PRO A 5 12.29 22.40 11.58
CA PRO A 5 12.07 21.13 12.27
C PRO A 5 12.29 19.97 11.26
N PRO A 6 12.84 18.84 11.71
CA PRO A 6 13.04 17.68 10.84
C PRO A 6 11.70 17.24 10.22
N PRO A 7 11.71 16.70 9.00
CA PRO A 7 10.48 16.21 8.38
C PRO A 7 9.82 15.16 9.27
N GLN A 8 8.50 15.19 9.37
CA GLN A 8 7.71 14.27 10.21
C GLN A 8 7.68 12.82 9.68
N TRP A 9 8.40 12.53 8.61
CA TRP A 9 8.47 11.21 7.96
C TRP A 9 9.86 10.94 7.39
N ASP A 10 10.21 9.66 7.35
CA ASP A 10 11.48 9.17 6.79
C ASP A 10 11.34 8.84 5.30
N TYR A 11 10.17 8.35 4.90
CA TYR A 11 9.90 7.90 3.53
C TYR A 11 8.58 8.47 3.01
N ILE A 12 8.47 8.56 1.68
CA ILE A 12 7.21 8.81 0.97
C ILE A 12 6.98 7.65 0.04
N ALA A 13 5.76 7.11 0.01
CA ALA A 13 5.35 6.06 -0.92
C ALA A 13 4.07 6.47 -1.65
N LYS A 14 4.05 6.25 -2.97
CA LYS A 14 2.86 6.47 -3.80
C LYS A 14 2.02 5.20 -3.83
N LEU A 15 0.78 5.30 -3.35
CA LEU A 15 -0.21 4.23 -3.39
C LEU A 15 -1.39 4.62 -4.27
N VAL A 16 -1.88 3.66 -5.07
CA VAL A 16 -3.09 3.83 -5.89
C VAL A 16 -4.20 2.94 -5.37
N CYS A 17 -5.44 3.44 -5.37
CA CYS A 17 -6.65 2.65 -5.10
C CYS A 17 -7.34 2.39 -6.44
N ILE A 18 -7.46 1.12 -6.83
CA ILE A 18 -7.99 0.69 -8.13
C ILE A 18 -9.10 -0.37 -7.96
N GLY A 19 -9.96 -0.48 -8.94
CA GLY A 19 -11.12 -1.37 -8.94
C GLY A 19 -12.36 -0.67 -9.51
N ASP A 20 -13.44 -1.38 -9.65
CA ASP A 20 -14.69 -0.89 -10.25
C ASP A 20 -15.32 0.28 -9.51
N SER A 21 -16.20 1.00 -10.21
CA SER A 21 -16.99 2.07 -9.61
C SER A 21 -17.91 1.55 -8.50
N GLY A 22 -18.02 2.32 -7.43
CA GLY A 22 -18.88 2.00 -6.29
C GLY A 22 -18.36 0.89 -5.36
N CYS A 23 -17.09 0.38 -5.54
CA CYS A 23 -16.48 -0.56 -4.60
C CYS A 23 -16.04 0.10 -3.28
N GLY A 24 -16.05 1.44 -3.21
CA GLY A 24 -15.71 2.19 -2.01
C GLY A 24 -14.25 2.57 -1.87
N LYS A 25 -13.50 2.71 -2.96
CA LYS A 25 -12.11 3.19 -2.97
C LYS A 25 -11.95 4.54 -2.26
N SER A 26 -12.75 5.52 -2.65
CA SER A 26 -12.80 6.86 -2.04
C SER A 26 -13.20 6.80 -0.58
N SER A 27 -14.17 5.96 -0.24
CA SER A 27 -14.60 5.79 1.15
C SER A 27 -13.49 5.21 2.04
N LEU A 28 -12.67 4.27 1.51
CA LEU A 28 -11.51 3.73 2.22
C LEU A 28 -10.44 4.81 2.43
N THR A 29 -10.17 5.62 1.41
CA THR A 29 -9.19 6.72 1.47
C THR A 29 -9.63 7.79 2.47
N ILE A 30 -10.91 8.22 2.42
CA ILE A 30 -11.48 9.19 3.38
C ILE A 30 -11.46 8.61 4.80
N ARG A 31 -11.81 7.33 4.98
CA ARG A 31 -11.77 6.68 6.29
C ARG A 31 -10.36 6.67 6.86
N LEU A 32 -9.35 6.37 6.06
CA LEU A 32 -7.95 6.39 6.51
C LEU A 32 -7.48 7.80 6.86
N CYS A 33 -7.74 8.78 5.98
CA CYS A 33 -7.18 10.14 6.12
C CYS A 33 -7.91 10.96 7.18
N GLU A 34 -9.25 10.84 7.26
CA GLU A 34 -10.10 11.72 8.02
C GLU A 34 -10.86 11.01 9.16
N GLY A 35 -10.80 9.68 9.23
CA GLY A 35 -11.48 8.90 10.27
C GLY A 35 -13.02 8.84 10.14
N ARG A 36 -13.60 9.41 9.08
CA ARG A 36 -15.04 9.49 8.87
C ARG A 36 -15.52 8.66 7.70
N PHE A 37 -16.82 8.40 7.65
CA PHE A 37 -17.51 7.79 6.52
C PHE A 37 -18.56 8.74 5.97
N VAL A 38 -18.64 8.85 4.65
CA VAL A 38 -19.62 9.68 3.95
C VAL A 38 -20.60 8.76 3.25
N THR A 39 -21.89 8.85 3.60
CA THR A 39 -22.94 7.96 3.08
C THR A 39 -23.29 8.27 1.62
N HIS A 40 -23.24 9.54 1.24
CA HIS A 40 -23.47 9.98 -0.13
C HIS A 40 -22.17 10.54 -0.67
N HIS A 41 -21.52 9.79 -1.53
CA HIS A 41 -20.29 10.19 -2.20
C HIS A 41 -20.56 10.18 -3.70
N ASP A 42 -20.28 11.27 -4.36
CA ASP A 42 -20.37 11.38 -5.81
C ASP A 42 -19.34 10.46 -6.47
N VAL A 43 -19.58 10.10 -7.72
CA VAL A 43 -18.63 9.27 -8.46
C VAL A 43 -17.34 10.05 -8.69
N THR A 44 -16.20 9.46 -8.34
CA THR A 44 -14.88 10.07 -8.58
C THR A 44 -14.68 10.32 -10.06
N ILE A 45 -14.44 11.58 -10.42
CA ILE A 45 -14.08 12.00 -11.78
C ILE A 45 -12.56 12.23 -11.81
N GLY A 46 -11.84 11.37 -12.54
CA GLY A 46 -10.37 11.46 -12.61
C GLY A 46 -9.68 10.84 -11.40
N VAL A 47 -9.03 11.64 -10.56
CA VAL A 47 -8.29 11.18 -9.39
C VAL A 47 -8.44 12.15 -8.22
N GLU A 48 -8.62 11.63 -7.02
CA GLU A 48 -8.56 12.38 -5.77
C GLU A 48 -7.29 12.05 -4.99
N PHE A 49 -6.78 13.02 -4.23
CA PHE A 49 -5.52 12.88 -3.52
C PHE A 49 -5.75 12.92 -2.02
N GLY A 50 -5.13 11.97 -1.32
CA GLY A 50 -5.06 11.95 0.13
C GLY A 50 -3.63 11.73 0.61
N SER A 51 -3.38 11.98 1.89
CA SER A 51 -2.13 11.58 2.51
C SER A 51 -2.30 11.21 3.97
N ARG A 52 -1.53 10.22 4.41
CA ARG A 52 -1.47 9.79 5.81
C ARG A 52 -0.04 9.44 6.17
N ILE A 53 0.41 9.87 7.35
CA ILE A 53 1.69 9.42 7.91
C ILE A 53 1.40 8.21 8.79
N VAL A 54 2.13 7.13 8.53
CA VAL A 54 1.98 5.87 9.25
C VAL A 54 3.33 5.39 9.78
N PRO A 55 3.38 4.74 10.96
CA PRO A 55 4.59 4.10 11.43
C PRO A 55 4.87 2.84 10.59
N VAL A 56 6.15 2.57 10.27
CA VAL A 56 6.60 1.40 9.52
C VAL A 56 7.82 0.79 10.18
N GLY A 57 7.95 -0.54 10.05
CA GLY A 57 9.06 -1.26 10.65
C GLY A 57 8.97 -1.37 12.18
N PRO A 58 9.98 -2.02 12.81
CA PRO A 58 10.00 -2.20 14.25
C PRO A 58 10.06 -0.86 15.01
N PRO A 59 9.43 -0.76 16.19
CA PRO A 59 8.69 -1.81 16.92
C PRO A 59 7.25 -2.05 16.44
N HIS A 60 6.66 -1.11 15.65
CA HIS A 60 5.25 -1.10 15.29
C HIS A 60 4.83 -2.33 14.47
N SER A 61 5.63 -2.75 13.48
CA SER A 61 5.31 -3.88 12.60
C SER A 61 5.17 -5.22 13.33
N ARG A 62 5.73 -5.35 14.54
CA ARG A 62 5.58 -6.58 15.35
C ARG A 62 4.14 -6.82 15.82
N ALA A 63 3.34 -5.76 15.96
CA ALA A 63 1.95 -5.87 16.40
C ALA A 63 1.03 -6.50 15.34
N TYR A 64 1.46 -6.49 14.07
CA TYR A 64 0.68 -6.97 12.92
C TYR A 64 1.15 -8.32 12.35
N LEU A 65 2.21 -8.92 12.92
CA LEU A 65 2.63 -10.26 12.51
C LEU A 65 1.67 -11.31 13.11
N PRO A 66 1.21 -12.31 12.33
CA PRO A 66 0.42 -13.41 12.86
C PRO A 66 1.22 -14.12 13.98
N ALA A 67 0.53 -14.50 15.04
CA ALA A 67 1.13 -15.07 16.26
C ALA A 67 2.06 -16.28 16.01
N ALA A 68 1.89 -16.98 14.90
CA ALA A 68 2.76 -18.09 14.48
C ALA A 68 4.19 -17.64 14.12
N GLN A 69 4.39 -16.41 13.67
CA GLN A 69 5.71 -15.87 13.34
C GLN A 69 6.37 -15.13 14.50
N ALA A 70 5.59 -14.73 15.52
CA ALA A 70 6.11 -14.06 16.71
C ALA A 70 6.82 -15.05 17.66
N GLN A 71 6.49 -16.33 17.63
CA GLN A 71 7.05 -17.35 18.55
C GLN A 71 8.45 -17.83 18.14
N THR A 72 8.83 -17.76 16.87
CA THR A 72 10.18 -18.16 16.42
C THR A 72 11.27 -17.15 16.77
N ALA A 73 10.90 -15.90 17.11
CA ALA A 73 11.86 -14.87 17.52
C ALA A 73 12.21 -14.92 19.03
N SER A 74 11.43 -15.63 19.85
CA SER A 74 11.60 -15.67 21.33
C SER A 74 12.42 -16.85 21.85
N THR A 75 12.65 -17.90 21.04
CA THR A 75 13.33 -19.14 21.48
C THR A 75 14.84 -19.17 21.24
N ALA A 76 15.42 -18.12 20.65
CA ALA A 76 16.86 -18.08 20.34
C ALA A 76 17.76 -17.52 21.47
N THR A 77 17.23 -17.24 22.68
CA THR A 77 18.02 -16.60 23.75
C THR A 77 18.31 -17.48 24.96
N ALA A 78 17.99 -18.76 24.91
CA ALA A 78 18.28 -19.66 26.06
C ALA A 78 18.86 -21.00 25.60
N ALA A 79 20.14 -21.03 25.17
CA ALA A 79 21.00 -22.19 25.30
C ALA A 79 22.46 -21.84 24.90
N ALA A 80 23.20 -21.31 25.85
CA ALA A 80 24.66 -21.32 25.80
C ALA A 80 25.17 -21.78 27.13
N THR A 81 25.39 -23.09 27.27
CA THR A 81 26.40 -23.67 28.19
C THR A 81 26.82 -25.03 27.65
N ALA A 82 28.11 -25.15 27.36
CA ALA A 82 28.84 -26.24 26.79
C ALA A 82 29.13 -27.36 27.80
N PRO A 83 29.93 -28.47 27.58
CA PRO A 83 30.73 -28.83 26.41
C PRO A 83 30.82 -30.33 26.01
N GLN A 84 31.58 -30.61 24.93
CA GLN A 84 32.33 -31.83 24.58
C GLN A 84 31.58 -32.99 23.92
N SER A 85 31.93 -33.47 22.73
CA SER A 85 33.09 -34.14 22.16
C SER A 85 32.80 -34.62 20.73
N LEU A 86 33.79 -34.54 19.82
CA LEU A 86 33.84 -35.10 18.47
C LEU A 86 33.89 -36.65 18.49
N PRO A 87 33.52 -37.41 17.41
CA PRO A 87 34.34 -37.38 16.20
C PRO A 87 33.62 -37.53 14.83
N SER A 88 34.28 -36.99 13.83
CA SER A 88 34.57 -37.51 12.47
C SER A 88 33.50 -38.21 11.65
N GLY A 89 33.15 -37.61 10.48
CA GLY A 89 32.48 -38.26 9.35
C GLY A 89 31.99 -37.24 8.32
N ALA A 90 32.77 -36.94 7.31
CA ALA A 90 32.41 -36.13 6.14
C ALA A 90 31.73 -36.97 5.06
N PRO A 91 31.33 -36.41 3.90
CA PRO A 91 30.21 -35.50 3.63
C PRO A 91 29.30 -36.13 2.56
N ILE A 92 28.04 -35.76 2.52
CA ILE A 92 27.23 -35.90 1.30
C ILE A 92 26.49 -34.57 1.07
N ALA A 93 26.93 -33.90 0.02
CA ALA A 93 26.21 -32.74 -0.53
C ALA A 93 24.91 -33.22 -1.17
N SER A 94 23.79 -32.92 -0.56
CA SER A 94 22.49 -32.93 -1.22
C SER A 94 22.06 -31.51 -1.48
N THR A 95 22.32 -31.04 -2.71
CA THR A 95 21.70 -29.86 -3.31
C THR A 95 20.20 -30.09 -3.47
N THR A 96 19.42 -29.77 -2.46
CA THR A 96 18.00 -29.57 -2.64
C THR A 96 17.79 -28.17 -3.20
N LYS A 97 17.45 -28.16 -4.48
CA LYS A 97 16.97 -27.02 -5.24
C LYS A 97 15.73 -26.48 -4.51
N ALA A 98 15.89 -25.38 -3.78
CA ALA A 98 14.79 -24.69 -3.14
C ALA A 98 13.86 -24.17 -4.25
N ALA A 99 12.63 -24.65 -4.24
CA ALA A 99 11.54 -24.08 -5.02
C ALA A 99 11.41 -22.61 -4.67
N ASN A 100 11.19 -21.77 -5.68
CA ASN A 100 10.91 -20.35 -5.57
C ASN A 100 9.57 -20.18 -4.83
N ASP A 101 9.62 -20.27 -3.51
CA ASP A 101 8.60 -19.75 -2.64
C ASP A 101 8.89 -18.25 -2.51
N GLY A 102 7.95 -17.40 -2.94
CA GLY A 102 8.04 -15.94 -2.85
C GLY A 102 8.03 -15.44 -1.40
N GLY A 103 8.73 -16.13 -0.53
CA GLY A 103 8.92 -15.83 0.87
C GLY A 103 9.53 -14.44 1.03
N LEU A 104 8.91 -13.65 1.89
CA LEU A 104 9.48 -12.41 2.41
C LEU A 104 10.90 -12.70 2.90
N PRO A 105 11.89 -11.83 2.57
CA PRO A 105 13.12 -11.81 3.35
C PRO A 105 12.74 -11.63 4.82
N ASP A 106 13.43 -12.34 5.69
CA ASP A 106 13.23 -12.22 7.15
C ASP A 106 13.20 -10.74 7.54
N PRO A 107 12.24 -10.32 8.38
CA PRO A 107 12.18 -8.93 8.82
C PRO A 107 13.53 -8.57 9.45
N PRO A 108 14.08 -7.38 9.14
CA PRO A 108 15.34 -6.94 9.72
C PRO A 108 15.24 -7.02 11.25
N ARG A 109 16.23 -7.67 11.87
CA ARG A 109 16.29 -7.76 13.33
C ARG A 109 16.41 -6.34 13.87
N ALA A 110 15.38 -5.92 14.61
CA ALA A 110 15.37 -4.61 15.26
C ALA A 110 16.60 -4.47 16.14
N LYS A 111 17.43 -3.48 15.90
CA LYS A 111 18.46 -3.08 16.84
C LYS A 111 17.77 -2.48 18.07
N PRO A 112 18.17 -2.84 19.28
CA PRO A 112 17.62 -2.17 20.47
C PRO A 112 17.97 -0.68 20.34
N ASN A 113 16.96 0.21 20.41
CA ASN A 113 17.04 1.67 20.30
C ASN A 113 16.98 2.30 18.89
N GLU A 114 16.56 1.62 17.83
CA GLU A 114 16.22 2.34 16.61
C GLU A 114 14.91 3.14 16.79
N PRO A 115 14.91 4.45 16.43
CA PRO A 115 13.69 5.24 16.50
C PRO A 115 12.67 4.72 15.50
N GLN A 116 11.38 4.79 15.87
CA GLN A 116 10.27 4.41 14.99
C GLN A 116 10.37 5.17 13.67
N LYS A 117 10.34 4.43 12.55
CA LYS A 117 10.31 5.02 11.22
C LYS A 117 8.89 5.35 10.81
N HIS A 118 8.74 6.42 10.04
CA HIS A 118 7.44 6.88 9.55
C HIS A 118 7.46 7.00 8.03
N MET A 119 6.37 6.59 7.41
CA MET A 119 6.16 6.70 5.98
C MET A 119 4.95 7.58 5.70
N LYS A 120 5.11 8.59 4.85
CA LYS A 120 4.00 9.36 4.29
C LYS A 120 3.44 8.60 3.09
N LEU A 121 2.23 8.09 3.23
CA LEU A 121 1.48 7.51 2.13
C LEU A 121 0.87 8.64 1.29
N SER A 122 1.22 8.71 0.03
CA SER A 122 0.59 9.58 -0.96
C SER A 122 -0.46 8.76 -1.70
N LEU A 123 -1.72 8.97 -1.36
CA LEU A 123 -2.85 8.17 -1.84
C LEU A 123 -3.45 8.79 -3.08
N TRP A 124 -3.65 7.98 -4.10
CA TRP A 124 -4.23 8.34 -5.39
C TRP A 124 -5.50 7.52 -5.57
N ASP A 125 -6.63 8.08 -5.20
CA ASP A 125 -7.93 7.46 -5.39
C ASP A 125 -8.42 7.67 -6.81
N THR A 126 -8.55 6.60 -7.58
CA THR A 126 -8.82 6.67 -9.01
C THR A 126 -10.27 6.37 -9.35
N ALA A 127 -10.78 7.01 -10.41
CA ALA A 127 -12.06 6.68 -10.98
C ALA A 127 -12.15 5.19 -11.36
N GLY A 128 -13.25 4.56 -11.01
CA GLY A 128 -13.48 3.12 -11.28
C GLY A 128 -14.38 2.85 -12.48
N GLN A 129 -14.75 3.89 -13.25
CA GLN A 129 -15.52 3.72 -14.46
C GLN A 129 -14.61 3.38 -15.64
N GLU A 130 -15.02 2.45 -16.47
CA GLU A 130 -14.30 2.01 -17.67
C GLU A 130 -14.06 3.16 -18.67
N THR A 131 -14.96 4.14 -18.72
CA THR A 131 -14.83 5.33 -19.58
C THR A 131 -13.62 6.19 -19.24
N TYR A 132 -13.16 6.17 -18.00
CA TYR A 132 -11.96 6.90 -17.54
C TYR A 132 -10.70 6.03 -17.47
N LYS A 133 -10.77 4.78 -17.90
CA LYS A 133 -9.68 3.80 -17.73
C LYS A 133 -8.36 4.27 -18.37
N SER A 134 -8.40 4.90 -19.55
CA SER A 134 -7.22 5.43 -20.21
C SER A 134 -6.51 6.54 -19.42
N VAL A 135 -7.29 7.42 -18.80
CA VAL A 135 -6.75 8.50 -17.95
C VAL A 135 -6.23 7.91 -16.63
N THR A 136 -7.01 7.02 -16.01
CA THR A 136 -6.67 6.36 -14.75
C THR A 136 -5.35 5.60 -14.82
N ARG A 137 -5.09 4.88 -15.93
CA ARG A 137 -3.84 4.15 -16.18
C ARG A 137 -2.59 5.04 -16.10
N SER A 138 -2.69 6.31 -16.51
CA SER A 138 -1.55 7.24 -16.44
C SER A 138 -1.06 7.48 -15.01
N TYR A 139 -1.94 7.37 -14.02
CA TYR A 139 -1.63 7.53 -12.61
C TYR A 139 -0.94 6.31 -11.97
N PHE A 140 -0.92 5.16 -12.63
CA PHE A 140 -0.23 3.96 -12.15
C PHE A 140 1.28 4.08 -12.23
N ARG A 141 1.78 4.98 -13.09
CA ARG A 141 3.22 5.19 -13.25
C ARG A 141 3.88 5.60 -11.93
N GLY A 142 4.92 4.85 -11.56
CA GLY A 142 5.66 5.09 -10.33
C GLY A 142 4.86 4.78 -9.07
N ALA A 143 3.72 4.06 -9.14
CA ALA A 143 3.09 3.54 -7.94
C ALA A 143 3.94 2.41 -7.36
N SER A 144 4.26 2.49 -6.08
CA SER A 144 4.99 1.47 -5.31
C SER A 144 4.07 0.56 -4.52
N GLY A 145 2.81 0.96 -4.35
CA GLY A 145 1.78 0.15 -3.72
C GLY A 145 0.41 0.35 -4.35
N ALA A 146 -0.46 -0.66 -4.21
CA ALA A 146 -1.83 -0.59 -4.67
C ALA A 146 -2.79 -1.34 -3.74
N LEU A 147 -3.97 -0.75 -3.53
CA LEU A 147 -5.14 -1.46 -3.03
C LEU A 147 -6.03 -1.80 -4.23
N LEU A 148 -6.20 -3.10 -4.47
CA LEU A 148 -7.06 -3.64 -5.51
C LEU A 148 -8.41 -3.99 -4.88
N VAL A 149 -9.40 -3.13 -5.08
CA VAL A 149 -10.63 -3.11 -4.29
C VAL A 149 -11.80 -3.69 -5.09
N PHE A 150 -12.51 -4.61 -4.48
CA PHE A 150 -13.81 -5.11 -4.96
C PHE A 150 -14.86 -5.03 -3.85
N ASP A 151 -16.13 -5.22 -4.21
CA ASP A 151 -17.28 -5.19 -3.33
C ASP A 151 -17.75 -6.61 -3.02
N LEU A 152 -17.71 -7.02 -1.75
CA LEU A 152 -18.10 -8.36 -1.29
C LEU A 152 -19.55 -8.71 -1.66
N SER A 153 -20.42 -7.72 -1.82
CA SER A 153 -21.83 -7.87 -2.19
C SER A 153 -22.07 -7.89 -3.71
N ARG A 154 -21.03 -7.73 -4.55
CA ARG A 154 -21.16 -7.67 -6.01
C ARG A 154 -20.09 -8.52 -6.69
N LYS A 155 -20.44 -9.74 -7.06
CA LYS A 155 -19.54 -10.71 -7.71
C LYS A 155 -18.84 -10.17 -8.96
N ASN A 156 -19.53 -9.39 -9.77
CA ASN A 156 -18.96 -8.82 -11.00
C ASN A 156 -17.72 -7.98 -10.73
N THR A 157 -17.68 -7.22 -9.64
CA THR A 157 -16.52 -6.41 -9.28
C THR A 157 -15.30 -7.27 -8.95
N PHE A 158 -15.49 -8.46 -8.41
CA PHE A 158 -14.43 -9.44 -8.18
C PHE A 158 -13.94 -10.08 -9.49
N LEU A 159 -14.81 -10.34 -10.44
CA LEU A 159 -14.42 -10.88 -11.74
C LEU A 159 -13.49 -9.92 -12.52
N HIS A 160 -13.70 -8.62 -12.39
CA HIS A 160 -12.87 -7.59 -13.05
C HIS A 160 -11.52 -7.33 -12.36
N VAL A 161 -11.29 -7.87 -11.17
CA VAL A 161 -10.05 -7.66 -10.41
C VAL A 161 -8.81 -8.04 -11.22
N LYS A 162 -8.91 -9.09 -12.05
CA LYS A 162 -7.81 -9.55 -12.90
C LYS A 162 -7.41 -8.50 -13.92
N ASP A 163 -8.37 -7.88 -14.58
CA ASP A 163 -8.13 -6.85 -15.59
C ASP A 163 -7.46 -5.60 -14.98
N TRP A 164 -7.89 -5.20 -13.78
CA TRP A 164 -7.27 -4.10 -13.05
C TRP A 164 -5.83 -4.40 -12.65
N LEU A 165 -5.56 -5.63 -12.21
CA LEU A 165 -4.21 -6.06 -11.84
C LEU A 165 -3.28 -6.09 -13.05
N ASP A 166 -3.74 -6.60 -14.19
CA ASP A 166 -2.94 -6.69 -15.41
C ASP A 166 -2.62 -5.30 -15.96
N ASP A 167 -3.58 -4.38 -15.95
CA ASP A 167 -3.36 -2.98 -16.32
C ASP A 167 -2.35 -2.28 -15.41
N LEU A 168 -2.44 -2.55 -14.10
CA LEU A 168 -1.52 -1.99 -13.12
C LEU A 168 -0.08 -2.47 -13.37
N ARG A 169 0.11 -3.78 -13.54
CA ARG A 169 1.43 -4.40 -13.73
C ARG A 169 2.14 -4.00 -15.01
N GLN A 170 1.39 -3.57 -16.03
CA GLN A 170 1.97 -3.06 -17.28
C GLN A 170 2.65 -1.69 -17.12
N ILE A 171 2.28 -0.90 -16.12
CA ILE A 171 2.64 0.54 -16.06
C ILE A 171 3.33 0.91 -14.76
N ALA A 172 2.98 0.25 -13.66
CA ALA A 172 3.51 0.52 -12.33
C ALA A 172 4.97 0.06 -12.17
N ASP A 173 5.52 0.31 -11.00
CA ASP A 173 6.84 -0.21 -10.63
C ASP A 173 6.84 -1.76 -10.68
N PRO A 174 7.89 -2.42 -11.22
CA PRO A 174 7.96 -3.88 -11.25
C PRO A 174 7.85 -4.53 -9.86
N ASP A 175 8.33 -3.85 -8.82
CA ASP A 175 8.27 -4.30 -7.43
C ASP A 175 7.02 -3.80 -6.69
N ILE A 176 5.97 -3.42 -7.42
CA ILE A 176 4.75 -2.90 -6.81
C ILE A 176 4.13 -3.89 -5.84
N VAL A 177 3.81 -3.39 -4.65
CA VAL A 177 3.13 -4.15 -3.60
C VAL A 177 1.63 -4.04 -3.76
N VAL A 178 0.94 -5.15 -3.97
CA VAL A 178 -0.52 -5.18 -4.16
C VAL A 178 -1.18 -5.93 -3.01
N VAL A 179 -2.22 -5.34 -2.41
CA VAL A 179 -3.13 -5.98 -1.47
C VAL A 179 -4.52 -6.04 -2.10
N LEU A 180 -5.14 -7.22 -2.07
CA LEU A 180 -6.52 -7.43 -2.50
C LEU A 180 -7.46 -7.06 -1.35
N VAL A 181 -8.44 -6.21 -1.61
CA VAL A 181 -9.36 -5.70 -0.60
C VAL A 181 -10.80 -6.02 -0.97
N GLY A 182 -11.43 -6.90 -0.17
CA GLY A 182 -12.88 -7.11 -0.21
C GLY A 182 -13.58 -6.12 0.71
N ASN A 183 -14.13 -5.05 0.13
CA ASN A 183 -14.78 -4.01 0.91
C ASN A 183 -16.29 -4.26 1.11
N LYS A 184 -16.89 -3.52 2.02
CA LYS A 184 -18.29 -3.62 2.46
C LYS A 184 -18.58 -4.90 3.26
N ALA A 185 -17.65 -5.31 4.11
CA ALA A 185 -17.80 -6.46 5.00
C ALA A 185 -19.04 -6.33 5.92
N ASP A 186 -19.44 -5.10 6.23
CA ASP A 186 -20.67 -4.81 6.97
C ASP A 186 -21.96 -5.31 6.27
N LEU A 187 -21.94 -5.49 4.95
CA LEU A 187 -23.07 -6.09 4.19
C LEU A 187 -22.91 -7.60 4.03
N ALA A 188 -21.72 -8.12 4.26
CA ALA A 188 -21.35 -9.52 4.04
C ALA A 188 -21.29 -10.34 5.35
N SER A 189 -21.44 -9.70 6.51
CA SER A 189 -21.43 -10.36 7.80
C SER A 189 -22.73 -11.13 8.00
N THR A 190 -22.63 -12.44 8.13
CA THR A 190 -23.71 -13.25 8.69
C THR A 190 -23.77 -12.99 10.18
N GLY A 191 -24.83 -12.39 10.66
CA GLY A 191 -25.12 -12.33 12.10
C GLY A 191 -25.26 -13.75 12.68
N ASN A 192 -24.14 -14.33 13.10
CA ASN A 192 -24.13 -15.54 13.90
C ASN A 192 -22.98 -15.49 14.93
N GLU A 193 -23.09 -14.57 15.87
CA GLU A 193 -22.44 -14.70 17.15
C GLU A 193 -23.48 -14.40 18.24
N GLY A 194 -24.07 -15.49 18.82
CA GLY A 194 -24.60 -15.54 20.17
C GLY A 194 -25.83 -14.69 20.48
N GLY A 195 -27.02 -15.10 20.01
CA GLY A 195 -28.26 -14.54 20.53
C GLY A 195 -29.47 -15.19 19.87
N GLY A 196 -30.10 -16.17 20.51
CA GLY A 196 -31.34 -16.78 20.06
C GLY A 196 -32.47 -15.76 19.90
N GLY A 197 -32.69 -15.35 18.68
CA GLY A 197 -33.80 -14.53 18.26
C GLY A 197 -34.23 -14.99 16.87
N SER A 198 -35.33 -15.74 16.78
CA SER A 198 -36.03 -16.08 15.54
C SER A 198 -36.59 -14.80 14.90
N GLY A 199 -35.81 -14.17 14.03
CA GLY A 199 -36.21 -13.03 13.23
C GLY A 199 -35.64 -13.20 11.82
N GLU A 200 -36.49 -13.49 10.85
CA GLU A 200 -36.20 -13.62 9.42
C GLU A 200 -35.71 -12.29 8.81
N ASN A 201 -34.46 -11.91 9.02
CA ASN A 201 -33.79 -10.87 8.25
C ASN A 201 -32.30 -11.25 8.10
N ASN A 202 -32.07 -12.37 7.41
CA ASN A 202 -30.73 -12.75 6.96
C ASN A 202 -30.33 -11.83 5.79
N ASN A 203 -29.92 -10.61 6.11
CA ASN A 203 -29.50 -9.61 5.13
C ASN A 203 -28.02 -9.82 4.72
N ASN A 204 -27.59 -11.09 4.65
CA ASN A 204 -26.28 -11.44 4.12
C ASN A 204 -26.28 -11.27 2.60
N GLN A 205 -25.62 -10.21 2.13
CA GLN A 205 -25.48 -9.90 0.72
C GLN A 205 -24.14 -10.40 0.13
N ARG A 206 -23.40 -11.24 0.85
CA ARG A 206 -22.10 -11.77 0.39
C ARG A 206 -22.26 -12.58 -0.89
N GLN A 207 -21.51 -12.20 -1.93
CA GLN A 207 -21.44 -12.92 -3.21
C GLN A 207 -20.04 -13.49 -3.50
N VAL A 208 -19.03 -13.12 -2.72
CA VAL A 208 -17.65 -13.60 -2.83
C VAL A 208 -17.25 -14.21 -1.49
N THR A 209 -16.83 -15.48 -1.50
CA THR A 209 -16.37 -16.12 -0.27
C THR A 209 -14.93 -15.72 0.04
N ARG A 210 -14.54 -15.88 1.30
CA ARG A 210 -13.18 -15.58 1.76
C ARG A 210 -12.17 -16.49 1.06
N GLU A 211 -12.45 -17.77 1.03
CA GLU A 211 -11.60 -18.81 0.44
C GLU A 211 -11.34 -18.54 -1.04
N GLU A 212 -12.39 -18.14 -1.78
CA GLU A 212 -12.28 -17.80 -3.19
C GLU A 212 -11.33 -16.60 -3.42
N ALA A 213 -11.45 -15.57 -2.60
CA ALA A 213 -10.63 -14.38 -2.71
C ALA A 213 -9.17 -14.64 -2.27
N GLU A 214 -8.96 -15.42 -1.21
CA GLU A 214 -7.61 -15.84 -0.76
C GLU A 214 -6.91 -16.70 -1.81
N ASP A 215 -7.62 -17.67 -2.40
CA ASP A 215 -7.10 -18.51 -3.47
C ASP A 215 -6.74 -17.70 -4.73
N TRP A 216 -7.59 -16.72 -5.06
CA TRP A 216 -7.31 -15.83 -6.17
C TRP A 216 -6.06 -14.99 -5.91
N ALA A 217 -5.93 -14.40 -4.71
CA ALA A 217 -4.77 -13.59 -4.32
C ALA A 217 -3.47 -14.39 -4.40
N ARG A 218 -3.47 -15.63 -3.88
CA ARG A 218 -2.33 -16.55 -3.91
C ARG A 218 -1.91 -16.89 -5.35
N ARG A 219 -2.87 -17.25 -6.19
CA ARG A 219 -2.61 -17.63 -7.60
C ARG A 219 -2.07 -16.46 -8.44
N ASN A 220 -2.46 -15.23 -8.10
CA ASN A 220 -2.05 -14.04 -8.84
C ASN A 220 -0.85 -13.31 -8.20
N GLY A 221 -0.19 -13.88 -7.20
CA GLY A 221 0.99 -13.27 -6.57
C GLY A 221 0.70 -11.92 -5.93
N VAL A 222 -0.49 -11.77 -5.33
CA VAL A 222 -0.87 -10.62 -4.53
C VAL A 222 -0.43 -10.87 -3.08
N LEU A 223 0.07 -9.84 -2.41
CA LEU A 223 0.67 -9.97 -1.09
C LEU A 223 -0.27 -10.63 -0.07
N GLU A 224 -1.50 -10.16 -0.02
CA GLU A 224 -2.49 -10.57 0.98
C GLU A 224 -3.89 -10.21 0.52
N TYR A 225 -4.89 -10.92 1.05
CA TYR A 225 -6.30 -10.57 0.98
C TYR A 225 -6.79 -10.05 2.32
N VAL A 226 -7.48 -8.91 2.32
CA VAL A 226 -8.05 -8.28 3.52
C VAL A 226 -9.50 -7.91 3.28
N GLU A 227 -10.39 -8.31 4.20
CA GLU A 227 -11.77 -7.82 4.22
C GLU A 227 -11.87 -6.53 5.03
N THR A 228 -12.55 -5.54 4.49
CA THR A 228 -12.68 -4.22 5.10
C THR A 228 -14.11 -3.72 5.08
N SER A 229 -14.44 -2.84 6.01
CA SER A 229 -15.64 -2.00 5.92
C SER A 229 -15.25 -0.54 6.08
N ALA A 230 -15.35 0.23 5.01
CA ALA A 230 -15.18 1.69 5.09
C ALA A 230 -16.23 2.34 6.00
N LYS A 231 -17.42 1.73 6.13
CA LYS A 231 -18.52 2.20 6.96
C LYS A 231 -18.21 2.06 8.46
N SER A 232 -17.84 0.87 8.93
CA SER A 232 -17.47 0.63 10.33
C SER A 232 -16.04 1.09 10.65
N GLY A 233 -15.15 1.13 9.66
CA GLY A 233 -13.71 1.36 9.84
C GLY A 233 -12.92 0.07 10.02
N GLU A 234 -13.57 -1.08 10.04
CA GLU A 234 -12.95 -2.39 10.25
C GLU A 234 -11.87 -2.68 9.20
N ASN A 235 -10.69 -3.05 9.66
CA ASN A 235 -9.50 -3.41 8.89
C ASN A 235 -9.04 -2.37 7.84
N VAL A 236 -9.60 -1.15 7.82
CA VAL A 236 -9.20 -0.13 6.83
C VAL A 236 -7.74 0.26 7.03
N GLU A 237 -7.36 0.66 8.23
CA GLU A 237 -5.98 1.03 8.54
C GLU A 237 -5.03 -0.17 8.30
N HIS A 238 -5.44 -1.37 8.70
CA HIS A 238 -4.67 -2.61 8.50
C HIS A 238 -4.31 -2.83 7.02
N ALA A 239 -5.24 -2.71 6.09
CA ALA A 239 -4.99 -2.91 4.67
C ALA A 239 -3.90 -1.96 4.13
N PHE A 240 -3.93 -0.68 4.52
CA PHE A 240 -2.91 0.29 4.11
C PHE A 240 -1.56 0.05 4.79
N LEU A 241 -1.56 -0.30 6.07
CA LEU A 241 -0.34 -0.61 6.82
C LEU A 241 0.39 -1.83 6.26
N ARG A 242 -0.33 -2.87 5.80
CA ARG A 242 0.28 -4.05 5.15
C ARG A 242 1.05 -3.66 3.90
N VAL A 243 0.51 -2.77 3.08
CA VAL A 243 1.22 -2.24 1.91
C VAL A 243 2.45 -1.43 2.35
N ALA A 244 2.30 -0.54 3.33
CA ALA A 244 3.37 0.32 3.82
C ALA A 244 4.54 -0.48 4.41
N ASP A 245 4.26 -1.46 5.26
CA ASP A 245 5.27 -2.34 5.86
C ASP A 245 6.01 -3.15 4.80
N ARG A 246 5.28 -3.69 3.82
CA ARG A 246 5.95 -4.42 2.73
C ARG A 246 6.85 -3.52 1.89
N ILE A 247 6.41 -2.30 1.57
CA ILE A 247 7.26 -1.31 0.89
C ILE A 247 8.49 -1.00 1.74
N TYR A 248 8.33 -0.83 3.05
CA TYR A 248 9.46 -0.61 3.96
C TYR A 248 10.46 -1.76 3.92
N HIS A 249 10.00 -3.02 3.96
CA HIS A 249 10.87 -4.18 3.83
C HIS A 249 11.59 -4.22 2.48
N ASN A 250 10.92 -3.87 1.40
CA ASN A 250 11.53 -3.76 0.08
C ASN A 250 12.60 -2.64 0.02
N ILE A 251 12.39 -1.52 0.73
CA ILE A 251 13.41 -0.46 0.89
C ILE A 251 14.64 -1.02 1.61
N GLN A 252 14.44 -1.73 2.73
CA GLN A 252 15.54 -2.34 3.50
C GLN A 252 16.30 -3.38 2.69
N ALA A 253 15.61 -4.09 1.79
CA ALA A 253 16.20 -5.06 0.86
C ALA A 253 16.86 -4.41 -0.36
N GLY A 254 16.86 -3.08 -0.48
CA GLY A 254 17.49 -2.34 -1.58
C GLY A 254 16.78 -2.47 -2.93
N ARG A 255 15.49 -2.82 -2.93
CA ARG A 255 14.72 -3.00 -4.18
C ARG A 255 14.33 -1.68 -4.85
N TYR A 256 14.34 -0.57 -4.13
CA TYR A 256 13.99 0.75 -4.67
C TYR A 256 15.21 1.67 -4.69
N ASP A 257 15.43 2.36 -5.81
CA ASP A 257 16.34 3.50 -5.86
C ASP A 257 15.61 4.74 -5.29
N LEU A 258 15.97 5.11 -4.07
CA LEU A 258 15.37 6.24 -3.36
C LEU A 258 15.72 7.60 -3.97
N ASN A 259 16.72 7.67 -4.85
CA ASN A 259 17.17 8.89 -5.53
C ASN A 259 16.56 9.04 -6.92
N ASP A 260 16.00 7.97 -7.50
CA ASP A 260 15.34 8.04 -8.81
C ASP A 260 14.06 8.87 -8.69
N ARG A 261 13.97 9.93 -9.48
CA ARG A 261 12.79 10.80 -9.53
C ARG A 261 11.52 10.08 -10.01
N ARG A 262 11.67 8.98 -10.75
CA ARG A 262 10.56 8.18 -11.29
C ARG A 262 10.03 7.17 -10.30
N SER A 263 10.84 6.77 -9.30
CA SER A 263 10.41 5.87 -8.24
C SER A 263 9.26 6.48 -7.44
N GLY A 264 8.26 5.69 -7.14
CA GLY A 264 7.16 6.06 -6.25
C GLY A 264 7.54 6.09 -4.77
N VAL A 265 8.76 5.64 -4.45
CA VAL A 265 9.32 5.69 -3.11
C VAL A 265 10.43 6.74 -3.06
N LYS A 266 10.40 7.59 -2.04
CA LYS A 266 11.43 8.61 -1.81
C LYS A 266 11.99 8.48 -0.40
N GLY A 267 13.30 8.65 -0.28
CA GLY A 267 14.01 8.68 0.99
C GLY A 267 14.06 10.06 1.63
N PRO A 268 14.73 10.18 2.80
CA PRO A 268 14.78 11.40 3.61
C PRO A 268 15.33 12.62 2.86
N GLY A 269 16.28 12.43 1.96
CA GLY A 269 16.91 13.51 1.18
C GLY A 269 15.94 14.13 0.15
N ALA A 270 15.11 13.32 -0.47
CA ALA A 270 14.11 13.78 -1.43
C ALA A 270 12.93 14.49 -0.74
N ALA A 271 12.59 14.08 0.48
CA ALA A 271 11.57 14.73 1.30
C ALA A 271 11.99 16.15 1.68
N ALA A 272 13.28 16.35 2.06
CA ALA A 272 13.85 17.66 2.34
C ALA A 272 13.88 18.56 1.11
N ALA A 273 14.23 18.03 -0.06
CA ALA A 273 14.22 18.75 -1.33
C ALA A 273 12.81 19.18 -1.77
N ALA A 274 11.81 18.33 -1.57
CA ALA A 274 10.41 18.64 -1.87
C ALA A 274 9.84 19.71 -0.92
N ALA A 275 10.19 19.66 0.37
CA ALA A 275 9.82 20.68 1.35
C ALA A 275 10.48 22.03 1.05
N ALA A 276 11.75 22.04 0.63
CA ALA A 276 12.45 23.25 0.23
C ALA A 276 11.88 23.87 -1.06
N ALA A 277 11.46 23.05 -2.01
CA ALA A 277 10.83 23.51 -3.25
C ALA A 277 9.42 24.10 -3.01
N SER A 278 8.70 23.63 -2.01
CA SER A 278 7.40 24.21 -1.63
C SER A 278 7.52 25.46 -0.77
N ALA A 279 8.65 25.65 -0.04
CA ALA A 279 8.94 26.83 0.75
C ALA A 279 9.62 27.96 -0.05
N GLY A 280 10.21 27.62 -1.21
CA GLY A 280 10.78 28.60 -2.14
C GLY A 280 9.67 29.21 -2.99
N GLY A 281 9.13 30.35 -2.54
CA GLY A 281 8.15 31.13 -3.26
C GLY A 281 8.53 31.29 -4.73
N GLY A 282 7.54 31.01 -5.58
CA GLY A 282 7.66 31.09 -7.03
C GLY A 282 8.27 32.41 -7.46
N ARG A 283 9.41 32.32 -8.10
CA ARG A 283 9.92 33.44 -8.88
C ARG A 283 8.84 33.75 -9.92
N PRO A 284 8.29 35.00 -9.91
CA PRO A 284 7.36 35.36 -10.94
C PRO A 284 8.12 35.33 -12.28
N LEU A 285 7.61 34.53 -13.21
CA LEU A 285 8.03 34.59 -14.60
C LEU A 285 7.79 36.04 -15.07
N ARG A 286 8.85 36.84 -15.16
CA ARG A 286 8.81 38.10 -15.87
C ARG A 286 8.68 37.76 -17.36
N LEU A 287 7.49 37.94 -17.87
CA LEU A 287 7.26 38.08 -19.30
C LEU A 287 7.89 39.42 -19.70
N ASP A 288 9.10 39.38 -20.21
CA ASP A 288 9.69 40.52 -20.92
C ASP A 288 8.77 40.85 -22.10
N LYS A 289 8.13 42.00 -22.03
CA LYS A 289 7.47 42.63 -23.17
C LYS A 289 8.56 42.96 -24.16
N GLY A 290 8.74 42.07 -25.17
CA GLY A 290 9.59 42.32 -26.31
C GLY A 290 9.20 43.64 -26.97
N SER A 291 10.15 44.56 -26.93
CA SER A 291 10.12 45.83 -27.66
C SER A 291 9.92 45.57 -29.12
N TYR A 292 8.73 45.91 -29.65
CA TYR A 292 8.51 46.01 -31.08
C TYR A 292 9.25 47.26 -31.61
N GLY A 293 10.46 47.03 -32.09
CA GLY A 293 11.20 48.01 -32.87
C GLY A 293 10.51 48.22 -34.20
N LYS A 294 9.98 49.41 -34.42
CA LYS A 294 9.60 49.91 -35.74
C LYS A 294 10.84 49.93 -36.65
N GLN A 295 10.83 49.18 -37.72
CA GLN A 295 11.62 49.51 -38.90
C GLN A 295 10.66 49.81 -40.05
N GLY A 296 10.61 51.05 -40.36
CA GLY A 296 10.03 51.54 -41.61
C GLY A 296 11.05 51.47 -42.73
N GLY A 297 10.55 51.41 -43.96
CA GLY A 297 11.34 51.85 -45.09
C GLY A 297 11.23 50.97 -46.33
N CYS A 298 10.43 51.44 -47.26
CA CYS A 298 10.69 51.59 -48.72
C CYS A 298 10.99 50.37 -49.60
N CYS A 299 10.21 50.20 -50.47
CA CYS A 299 10.08 50.11 -51.95
C CYS A 299 9.14 49.01 -52.32
#